data_a4a14706833a0539271f80965bb4eba6
#
_entry.id   a4a14706833a0539271f80965bb4eba6
#
_cell.length_a   1.000
_cell.length_b   1.000
_cell.length_c   1.000
_cell.angle_alpha   90.00
_cell.angle_beta   90.00
_cell.angle_gamma   90.00
#
_symmetry.space_group_name_H-M   'P 1'
#
loop_
_entity.id
_entity.type
_entity.pdbx_description
1 polymer ?
#
loop_
_entity_poly.entity_id
_entity_poly.type
_entity_poly.pdbx_seq_one_letter_code
_entity_poly.pdbx_strand_id
1 'polypeptide(L)'
;MIPQEAIDQLNDLDIVRVLQDDGLELKRAGSLYECCCPFHGEKTPSFKVSSAKGIAHCFGCGKTWGPINFIMERRTLTFVEACQHLGNMYGIKWDEKEPTPEELAARFEREQLFRANDFAAEFFRDQYKLSEAAQKYAQGRWSDAIIEEWGIGYAPHKNALLRHAKDKKANIDDLIKAGLIKVSGEDGHYYDAFIGRLMFPIRNRTGNLVGFSGRIINPKKNAEGKEPPKYINTSETPIFKKGETLFGYFEAQRIAARRDLLNIVEGQPDVIRLASIDQQNTVAPMGTALTSKQINLVKKIVSKVVLIGDNDPAGQTAIVDHGERLVAAGLNVRVMTLSDGKSKDADEYFKYKGIGY
;
A
#
# COMPACT_ATOMS: atom_id res chain seq x y z
N MET A 1 8.29 -13.02 20.79
CA MET A 1 7.31 -12.00 20.31
C MET A 1 6.77 -11.27 21.54
N ILE A 2 6.66 -9.95 21.51
CA ILE A 2 6.13 -9.18 22.64
C ILE A 2 4.63 -9.50 22.76
N PRO A 3 4.14 -9.93 23.95
CA PRO A 3 2.71 -10.20 24.16
C PRO A 3 1.87 -8.94 24.00
N GLN A 4 0.62 -9.08 23.52
CA GLN A 4 -0.29 -7.94 23.31
C GLN A 4 -0.52 -7.17 24.61
N GLU A 5 -0.68 -7.88 25.74
CA GLU A 5 -0.83 -7.28 27.06
C GLU A 5 0.33 -6.35 27.45
N ALA A 6 1.56 -6.73 27.14
CA ALA A 6 2.73 -5.87 27.36
C ALA A 6 2.72 -4.64 26.43
N ILE A 7 2.31 -4.81 25.17
CA ILE A 7 2.16 -3.69 24.21
C ILE A 7 1.10 -2.72 24.72
N ASP A 8 -0.02 -3.23 25.21
CA ASP A 8 -1.11 -2.40 25.75
C ASP A 8 -0.65 -1.64 26.99
N GLN A 9 0.04 -2.29 27.92
CA GLN A 9 0.64 -1.63 29.10
C GLN A 9 1.65 -0.54 28.72
N LEU A 10 2.47 -0.77 27.69
CA LEU A 10 3.42 0.22 27.19
C LEU A 10 2.73 1.41 26.50
N ASN A 11 1.61 1.18 25.83
CA ASN A 11 0.81 2.26 25.22
C ASN A 11 0.01 3.05 26.27
N ASP A 12 -0.33 2.45 27.42
CA ASP A 12 -1.05 3.08 28.52
C ASP A 12 -0.13 3.89 29.47
N LEU A 13 1.18 3.89 29.21
CA LEU A 13 2.12 4.76 29.95
C LEU A 13 1.72 6.24 29.82
N ASP A 14 1.86 6.99 30.91
CA ASP A 14 1.65 8.44 30.85
C ASP A 14 2.64 9.08 29.87
N ILE A 15 2.12 9.51 28.72
CA ILE A 15 2.90 10.12 27.65
C ILE A 15 3.71 11.31 28.15
N VAL A 16 3.16 12.12 29.07
CA VAL A 16 3.86 13.30 29.64
C VAL A 16 5.13 12.85 30.34
N ARG A 17 5.04 11.82 31.16
CA ARG A 17 6.19 11.27 31.86
C ARG A 17 7.20 10.66 30.87
N VAL A 18 6.74 9.92 29.87
CA VAL A 18 7.62 9.33 28.84
C VAL A 18 8.43 10.40 28.12
N LEU A 19 7.80 11.52 27.77
CA LEU A 19 8.49 12.60 27.08
C LEU A 19 9.48 13.33 27.98
N GLN A 20 9.12 13.54 29.25
CA GLN A 20 10.01 14.18 30.25
C GLN A 20 11.23 13.31 30.55
N ASP A 21 11.03 12.01 30.74
CA ASP A 21 12.10 11.04 30.97
C ASP A 21 13.04 10.91 29.75
N ASP A 22 12.52 11.18 28.53
CA ASP A 22 13.33 11.29 27.30
C ASP A 22 13.99 12.67 27.11
N GLY A 23 13.87 13.56 28.09
CA GLY A 23 14.56 14.85 28.13
C GLY A 23 13.81 16.01 27.49
N LEU A 24 12.50 15.91 27.24
CA LEU A 24 11.71 17.05 26.77
C LEU A 24 11.26 17.93 27.92
N GLU A 25 11.55 19.22 27.82
CA GLU A 25 11.02 20.24 28.76
C GLU A 25 9.60 20.62 28.36
N LEU A 26 8.62 20.07 29.09
CA LEU A 26 7.20 20.32 28.87
C LEU A 26 6.70 21.44 29.79
N LYS A 27 6.07 22.48 29.22
CA LYS A 27 5.39 23.55 29.96
C LYS A 27 3.90 23.25 30.03
N ARG A 28 3.28 23.48 31.17
CA ARG A 28 1.84 23.31 31.34
C ARG A 28 1.08 24.47 30.67
N ALA A 29 0.10 24.10 29.84
CA ALA A 29 -0.78 25.04 29.12
C ALA A 29 -2.25 24.59 29.32
N GLY A 30 -2.86 25.03 30.43
CA GLY A 30 -4.21 24.61 30.83
C GLY A 30 -4.27 23.12 31.20
N SER A 31 -5.09 22.36 30.49
CA SER A 31 -5.23 20.89 30.63
C SER A 31 -4.20 20.10 29.82
N LEU A 32 -3.37 20.77 29.02
CA LEU A 32 -2.35 20.16 28.16
C LEU A 32 -0.96 20.58 28.62
N TYR A 33 0.04 19.90 28.07
CA TYR A 33 1.44 20.33 28.10
C TYR A 33 1.90 20.71 26.70
N GLU A 34 2.93 21.54 26.59
CA GLU A 34 3.45 22.02 25.33
C GLU A 34 4.96 22.20 25.32
N CYS A 35 5.57 22.05 24.17
CA CYS A 35 6.95 22.42 23.87
C CYS A 35 7.13 22.67 22.37
N CYS A 36 8.34 23.06 21.95
CA CYS A 36 8.72 22.99 20.54
C CYS A 36 8.84 21.52 20.12
N CYS A 37 8.44 21.22 18.88
CA CYS A 37 8.46 19.86 18.37
C CYS A 37 9.89 19.33 18.25
N PRO A 38 10.19 18.13 18.77
CA PRO A 38 11.53 17.56 18.67
C PRO A 38 11.87 16.98 17.29
N PHE A 39 10.90 16.96 16.36
CA PHE A 39 11.02 16.31 15.05
C PHE A 39 11.10 17.31 13.87
N HIS A 40 10.87 18.61 14.11
CA HIS A 40 11.09 19.65 13.11
C HIS A 40 11.51 20.95 13.80
N GLY A 41 12.24 21.80 13.07
CA GLY A 41 12.71 23.08 13.60
C GLY A 41 11.58 24.11 13.68
N GLU A 42 11.29 24.64 14.90
CA GLU A 42 10.33 25.70 15.12
C GLU A 42 10.77 26.59 16.30
N LYS A 43 10.25 27.83 16.35
CA LYS A 43 10.53 28.79 17.43
C LYS A 43 9.35 28.96 18.39
N THR A 44 8.16 28.54 17.98
CA THR A 44 6.92 28.66 18.78
C THR A 44 6.38 27.29 19.11
N PRO A 45 5.96 27.01 20.37
CA PRO A 45 5.48 25.70 20.75
C PRO A 45 4.24 25.26 19.98
N SER A 46 4.37 24.26 19.14
CA SER A 46 3.26 23.63 18.40
C SER A 46 2.99 22.19 18.81
N PHE A 47 3.86 21.63 19.64
CA PHE A 47 3.75 20.24 20.12
C PHE A 47 2.93 20.21 21.42
N LYS A 48 1.70 19.68 21.34
CA LYS A 48 0.76 19.60 22.46
C LYS A 48 0.64 18.17 22.95
N VAL A 49 0.66 17.99 24.26
CA VAL A 49 0.63 16.67 24.90
C VAL A 49 -0.58 16.59 25.82
N SER A 50 -1.38 15.55 25.63
CA SER A 50 -2.57 15.25 26.45
C SER A 50 -2.34 13.97 27.24
N SER A 51 -2.13 14.09 28.56
CA SER A 51 -2.07 12.93 29.45
C SER A 51 -3.40 12.16 29.42
N ALA A 52 -4.53 12.87 29.46
CA ALA A 52 -5.86 12.25 29.45
C ALA A 52 -6.16 11.42 28.19
N LYS A 53 -5.55 11.76 27.05
CA LYS A 53 -5.70 10.99 25.79
C LYS A 53 -4.52 10.05 25.53
N GLY A 54 -3.46 10.09 26.32
CA GLY A 54 -2.25 9.29 26.11
C GLY A 54 -1.49 9.61 24.82
N ILE A 55 -1.63 10.85 24.27
CA ILE A 55 -1.03 11.22 22.97
C ILE A 55 -0.35 12.59 23.01
N ALA A 56 0.66 12.72 22.15
CA ALA A 56 1.25 13.99 21.77
C ALA A 56 0.91 14.29 20.30
N HIS A 57 0.52 15.53 20.00
CA HIS A 57 0.21 15.98 18.64
C HIS A 57 0.94 17.30 18.34
N CYS A 58 1.58 17.36 17.18
CA CYS A 58 2.23 18.57 16.70
C CYS A 58 1.37 19.26 15.64
N PHE A 59 0.92 20.47 15.92
CA PHE A 59 0.14 21.27 14.97
C PHE A 59 1.00 21.86 13.84
N GLY A 60 2.33 21.87 13.99
CA GLY A 60 3.25 22.34 12.94
C GLY A 60 3.48 21.28 11.86
N CYS A 61 3.79 20.04 12.24
CA CYS A 61 4.04 18.94 11.27
C CYS A 61 2.86 17.96 11.12
N GLY A 62 1.75 18.13 11.87
CA GLY A 62 0.54 17.32 11.77
C GLY A 62 0.65 15.88 12.29
N LYS A 63 1.77 15.49 12.90
CA LYS A 63 1.99 14.13 13.41
C LYS A 63 1.44 13.94 14.81
N THR A 64 1.05 12.69 15.11
CA THR A 64 0.59 12.24 16.44
C THR A 64 1.38 11.05 16.90
N TRP A 65 1.72 11.02 18.19
CA TRP A 65 2.47 9.92 18.81
C TRP A 65 1.78 9.44 20.10
N GLY A 66 1.77 8.13 20.29
CA GLY A 66 1.67 7.50 21.60
C GLY A 66 3.07 7.20 22.13
N PRO A 67 3.19 6.63 23.35
CA PRO A 67 4.48 6.37 24.01
C PRO A 67 5.47 5.59 23.15
N ILE A 68 5.05 4.45 22.59
CA ILE A 68 5.93 3.59 21.77
C ILE A 68 6.38 4.31 20.50
N ASN A 69 5.45 4.89 19.75
CA ASN A 69 5.76 5.54 18.48
C ASN A 69 6.65 6.77 18.66
N PHE A 70 6.50 7.50 19.77
CA PHE A 70 7.37 8.62 20.10
C PHE A 70 8.82 8.15 20.27
N ILE A 71 9.05 7.13 21.07
CA ILE A 71 10.40 6.57 21.31
C ILE A 71 11.00 5.98 20.03
N MET A 72 10.19 5.28 19.21
CA MET A 72 10.64 4.79 17.90
C MET A 72 11.23 5.90 17.04
N GLU A 73 10.48 7.00 16.87
CA GLU A 73 10.90 8.11 15.99
C GLU A 73 11.99 8.95 16.64
N ARG A 74 11.92 9.20 17.95
CA ARG A 74 12.87 10.03 18.70
C ARG A 74 14.27 9.43 18.76
N ARG A 75 14.34 8.11 18.94
CA ARG A 75 15.60 7.37 19.10
C ARG A 75 15.98 6.53 17.88
N THR A 76 15.20 6.63 16.79
CA THR A 76 15.41 5.83 15.56
C THR A 76 15.44 4.32 15.85
N LEU A 77 14.57 3.86 16.75
CA LEU A 77 14.48 2.46 17.16
C LEU A 77 13.40 1.72 16.37
N THR A 78 13.59 0.41 16.21
CA THR A 78 12.52 -0.49 15.77
C THR A 78 11.42 -0.59 16.83
N PHE A 79 10.25 -1.10 16.47
CA PHE A 79 9.15 -1.33 17.41
C PHE A 79 9.56 -2.19 18.60
N VAL A 80 10.30 -3.28 18.35
CA VAL A 80 10.78 -4.20 19.40
C VAL A 80 11.76 -3.49 20.32
N GLU A 81 12.72 -2.77 19.78
CA GLU A 81 13.70 -2.03 20.56
C GLU A 81 13.05 -0.91 21.40
N ALA A 82 12.07 -0.19 20.84
CA ALA A 82 11.33 0.83 21.58
C ALA A 82 10.50 0.22 22.73
N CYS A 83 9.84 -0.91 22.49
CA CYS A 83 9.13 -1.65 23.55
C CYS A 83 10.10 -2.12 24.65
N GLN A 84 11.24 -2.70 24.28
CA GLN A 84 12.27 -3.12 25.24
C GLN A 84 12.83 -1.94 26.04
N HIS A 85 13.08 -0.81 25.37
CA HIS A 85 13.53 0.41 26.02
C HIS A 85 12.54 0.91 27.08
N LEU A 86 11.26 1.05 26.69
CA LEU A 86 10.20 1.47 27.62
C LEU A 86 9.95 0.43 28.72
N GLY A 87 9.95 -0.88 28.39
CA GLY A 87 9.81 -1.95 29.36
C GLY A 87 10.89 -1.91 30.43
N ASN A 88 12.14 -1.72 30.03
CA ASN A 88 13.27 -1.57 30.96
C ASN A 88 13.15 -0.30 31.81
N MET A 89 12.74 0.82 31.21
CA MET A 89 12.62 2.11 31.90
C MET A 89 11.49 2.10 32.95
N TYR A 90 10.35 1.48 32.64
CA TYR A 90 9.16 1.50 33.48
C TYR A 90 8.91 0.20 34.25
N GLY A 91 9.83 -0.76 34.15
CA GLY A 91 9.73 -2.03 34.89
C GLY A 91 8.64 -2.97 34.37
N ILE A 92 8.16 -2.76 33.15
CA ILE A 92 7.20 -3.64 32.48
C ILE A 92 7.99 -4.81 31.91
N LYS A 93 7.87 -5.97 32.53
CA LYS A 93 8.55 -7.21 32.13
C LYS A 93 7.55 -8.12 31.42
N TRP A 94 8.00 -8.79 30.40
CA TRP A 94 7.27 -9.87 29.75
C TRP A 94 8.22 -11.02 29.42
N ASP A 95 7.69 -12.21 29.41
CA ASP A 95 8.40 -13.34 28.87
C ASP A 95 8.36 -13.26 27.34
N GLU A 96 9.50 -13.13 26.72
CA GLU A 96 9.57 -13.27 25.26
C GLU A 96 9.24 -14.73 24.94
N LYS A 97 8.01 -14.99 24.51
CA LYS A 97 7.68 -16.29 23.93
C LYS A 97 8.57 -16.50 22.71
N GLU A 98 9.45 -17.48 22.80
CA GLU A 98 10.12 -17.95 21.59
C GLU A 98 9.03 -18.32 20.57
N PRO A 99 9.20 -17.89 19.29
CA PRO A 99 8.23 -18.25 18.27
C PRO A 99 8.16 -19.77 18.13
N THR A 100 6.97 -20.31 18.01
CA THR A 100 6.81 -21.74 17.81
C THR A 100 7.45 -22.18 16.49
N PRO A 101 7.80 -23.45 16.32
CA PRO A 101 8.31 -23.97 15.05
C PRO A 101 7.37 -23.65 13.88
N GLU A 102 6.05 -23.68 14.09
CA GLU A 102 5.05 -23.35 13.09
C GLU A 102 5.07 -21.83 12.72
N GLU A 103 5.23 -20.95 13.71
CA GLU A 103 5.36 -19.51 13.49
C GLU A 103 6.64 -19.18 12.73
N LEU A 104 7.76 -19.86 13.05
CA LEU A 104 9.03 -19.72 12.32
C LEU A 104 8.89 -20.21 10.88
N ALA A 105 8.24 -21.36 10.65
CA ALA A 105 8.00 -21.92 9.33
C ALA A 105 7.12 -20.98 8.49
N ALA A 106 6.04 -20.45 9.06
CA ALA A 106 5.15 -19.49 8.38
C ALA A 106 5.87 -18.17 8.05
N ARG A 107 6.75 -17.68 8.94
CA ARG A 107 7.59 -16.50 8.67
C ARG A 107 8.57 -16.77 7.53
N PHE A 108 9.25 -17.91 7.57
CA PHE A 108 10.18 -18.32 6.51
C PHE A 108 9.47 -18.44 5.16
N GLU A 109 8.31 -19.12 5.11
CA GLU A 109 7.51 -19.24 3.89
C GLU A 109 7.15 -17.85 3.33
N ARG A 110 6.68 -16.93 4.17
CA ARG A 110 6.36 -15.55 3.73
C ARG A 110 7.57 -14.84 3.13
N GLU A 111 8.76 -14.99 3.71
CA GLU A 111 9.99 -14.42 3.18
C GLU A 111 10.35 -15.01 1.81
N GLN A 112 10.18 -16.32 1.62
CA GLN A 112 10.39 -16.95 0.30
C GLN A 112 9.41 -16.42 -0.75
N LEU A 113 8.14 -16.21 -0.38
CA LEU A 113 7.15 -15.66 -1.30
C LEU A 113 7.43 -14.19 -1.67
N PHE A 114 7.95 -13.36 -0.75
CA PHE A 114 8.41 -12.02 -1.09
C PHE A 114 9.57 -12.07 -2.08
N ARG A 115 10.57 -12.93 -1.84
CA ARG A 115 11.71 -13.14 -2.77
C ARG A 115 11.25 -13.63 -4.15
N ALA A 116 10.26 -14.51 -4.21
CA ALA A 116 9.69 -14.98 -5.48
C ALA A 116 9.03 -13.82 -6.26
N ASN A 117 8.32 -12.92 -5.57
CA ASN A 117 7.76 -11.73 -6.21
C ASN A 117 8.84 -10.74 -6.65
N ASP A 118 9.89 -10.51 -5.85
CA ASP A 118 11.02 -9.63 -6.22
C ASP A 118 11.76 -10.16 -7.45
N PHE A 119 12.01 -11.47 -7.50
CA PHE A 119 12.61 -12.15 -8.66
C PHE A 119 11.77 -11.94 -9.94
N ALA A 120 10.45 -12.11 -9.84
CA ALA A 120 9.56 -11.89 -10.97
C ALA A 120 9.49 -10.41 -11.36
N ALA A 121 9.51 -9.48 -10.41
CA ALA A 121 9.50 -8.05 -10.67
C ALA A 121 10.76 -7.61 -11.43
N GLU A 122 11.93 -8.11 -11.04
CA GLU A 122 13.19 -7.85 -11.76
C GLU A 122 13.10 -8.36 -13.20
N PHE A 123 12.68 -9.60 -13.39
CA PHE A 123 12.47 -10.18 -14.71
C PHE A 123 11.50 -9.35 -15.54
N PHE A 124 10.34 -8.95 -15.02
CA PHE A 124 9.34 -8.17 -15.77
C PHE A 124 9.85 -6.79 -16.14
N ARG A 125 10.64 -6.12 -15.29
CA ARG A 125 11.29 -4.84 -15.61
C ARG A 125 12.29 -4.99 -16.75
N ASP A 126 13.10 -6.05 -16.75
CA ASP A 126 14.06 -6.30 -17.84
C ASP A 126 13.34 -6.62 -19.15
N GLN A 127 12.26 -7.41 -19.11
CA GLN A 127 11.45 -7.68 -20.29
C GLN A 127 10.72 -6.43 -20.83
N TYR A 128 10.36 -5.49 -19.96
CA TYR A 128 9.82 -4.20 -20.37
C TYR A 128 10.82 -3.42 -21.23
N LYS A 129 12.09 -3.35 -20.82
CA LYS A 129 13.16 -2.68 -21.56
C LYS A 129 13.41 -3.29 -22.96
N LEU A 130 13.05 -4.55 -23.15
CA LEU A 130 13.20 -5.29 -24.41
C LEU A 130 11.95 -5.27 -25.31
N SER A 131 10.82 -4.76 -24.81
CA SER A 131 9.53 -4.80 -25.51
C SER A 131 9.10 -3.41 -26.01
N GLU A 132 9.33 -3.10 -27.28
CA GLU A 132 8.84 -1.86 -27.89
C GLU A 132 7.34 -1.66 -27.73
N ALA A 133 6.55 -2.73 -27.83
CA ALA A 133 5.09 -2.65 -27.69
C ALA A 133 4.69 -2.25 -26.26
N ALA A 134 5.37 -2.80 -25.24
CA ALA A 134 5.12 -2.43 -23.85
C ALA A 134 5.56 -1.00 -23.55
N GLN A 135 6.73 -0.60 -24.05
CA GLN A 135 7.25 0.76 -23.91
C GLN A 135 6.31 1.78 -24.57
N LYS A 136 5.93 1.57 -25.83
CA LYS A 136 5.00 2.45 -26.55
C LYS A 136 3.66 2.58 -25.81
N TYR A 137 3.16 1.48 -25.25
CA TYR A 137 1.91 1.49 -24.50
C TYR A 137 2.03 2.30 -23.18
N ALA A 138 3.09 2.10 -22.42
CA ALA A 138 3.29 2.74 -21.13
C ALA A 138 3.69 4.22 -21.27
N GLN A 139 4.63 4.54 -22.16
CA GLN A 139 5.08 5.91 -22.46
C GLN A 139 3.98 6.77 -23.10
N GLY A 140 2.99 6.16 -23.78
CA GLY A 140 1.78 6.85 -24.20
C GLY A 140 0.89 7.34 -23.05
N ARG A 141 1.23 6.94 -21.80
CA ARG A 141 0.45 7.24 -20.57
C ARG A 141 1.28 7.97 -19.51
N TRP A 142 2.50 7.52 -19.24
CA TRP A 142 3.33 7.99 -18.12
C TRP A 142 4.75 8.29 -18.60
N SER A 143 5.46 9.16 -17.86
CA SER A 143 6.89 9.41 -18.10
C SER A 143 7.74 8.21 -17.66
N ASP A 144 8.95 8.11 -18.19
CA ASP A 144 9.89 7.04 -17.83
C ASP A 144 10.21 7.04 -16.32
N ALA A 145 10.28 8.22 -15.69
CA ALA A 145 10.47 8.35 -14.25
C ALA A 145 9.34 7.69 -13.44
N ILE A 146 8.08 7.90 -13.83
CA ILE A 146 6.91 7.26 -13.20
C ILE A 146 6.89 5.76 -13.45
N ILE A 147 7.24 5.32 -14.66
CA ILE A 147 7.32 3.89 -15.01
C ILE A 147 8.35 3.19 -14.14
N GLU A 148 9.50 3.81 -13.92
CA GLU A 148 10.56 3.29 -13.06
C GLU A 148 10.18 3.31 -11.57
N GLU A 149 9.64 4.42 -11.07
CA GLU A 149 9.19 4.59 -9.68
C GLU A 149 8.16 3.52 -9.28
N TRP A 150 7.17 3.27 -10.15
CA TRP A 150 6.14 2.26 -9.91
C TRP A 150 6.60 0.84 -10.23
N GLY A 151 7.80 0.66 -10.80
CA GLY A 151 8.35 -0.64 -11.15
C GLY A 151 7.55 -1.37 -12.22
N ILE A 152 6.96 -0.61 -13.16
CA ILE A 152 6.14 -1.17 -14.24
C ILE A 152 7.00 -2.10 -15.10
N GLY A 153 6.50 -3.32 -15.34
CA GLY A 153 7.18 -4.36 -16.10
C GLY A 153 6.34 -4.91 -17.24
N TYR A 154 6.87 -5.94 -17.89
CA TYR A 154 6.16 -6.67 -18.95
C TYR A 154 6.32 -8.17 -18.79
N ALA A 155 5.23 -8.91 -18.84
CA ALA A 155 5.19 -10.37 -18.88
C ALA A 155 5.09 -10.83 -20.34
N PRO A 156 6.15 -11.42 -20.93
CA PRO A 156 6.13 -11.86 -22.33
C PRO A 156 5.29 -13.11 -22.54
N HIS A 157 5.22 -13.56 -23.79
CA HIS A 157 4.57 -14.82 -24.17
C HIS A 157 5.50 -16.04 -23.97
N LYS A 158 4.95 -17.25 -24.13
CA LYS A 158 5.68 -18.52 -24.23
C LYS A 158 6.37 -18.96 -22.93
N ASN A 159 5.71 -18.80 -21.79
CA ASN A 159 6.26 -19.22 -20.48
C ASN A 159 7.67 -18.68 -20.22
N ALA A 160 7.86 -17.39 -20.45
CA ALA A 160 9.16 -16.74 -20.39
C ALA A 160 9.69 -16.65 -18.95
N LEU A 161 8.81 -16.39 -17.97
CA LEU A 161 9.19 -16.39 -16.56
C LEU A 161 9.61 -17.79 -16.09
N LEU A 162 8.86 -18.84 -16.47
CA LEU A 162 9.17 -20.21 -16.13
C LEU A 162 10.56 -20.63 -16.69
N ARG A 163 10.84 -20.26 -17.95
CA ARG A 163 12.16 -20.55 -18.55
C ARG A 163 13.27 -19.82 -17.81
N HIS A 164 13.09 -18.52 -17.56
CA HIS A 164 14.04 -17.72 -16.80
C HIS A 164 14.28 -18.30 -15.39
N ALA A 165 13.23 -18.74 -14.72
CA ALA A 165 13.33 -19.37 -13.41
C ALA A 165 14.16 -20.67 -13.44
N LYS A 166 13.96 -21.50 -14.47
CA LYS A 166 14.77 -22.71 -14.67
C LYS A 166 16.23 -22.40 -14.94
N ASP A 167 16.51 -21.44 -15.81
CA ASP A 167 17.86 -20.99 -16.15
C ASP A 167 18.62 -20.43 -14.94
N LYS A 168 17.92 -19.67 -14.08
CA LYS A 168 18.46 -19.09 -12.84
C LYS A 168 18.41 -20.07 -11.65
N LYS A 169 17.87 -21.29 -11.82
CA LYS A 169 17.68 -22.28 -10.75
C LYS A 169 16.85 -21.75 -9.57
N ALA A 170 15.89 -20.90 -9.87
CA ALA A 170 14.94 -20.40 -8.86
C ALA A 170 13.99 -21.53 -8.41
N ASN A 171 13.48 -21.42 -7.18
CA ASN A 171 12.53 -22.38 -6.65
C ASN A 171 11.16 -22.21 -7.34
N ILE A 172 10.77 -23.18 -8.15
CA ILE A 172 9.50 -23.16 -8.90
C ILE A 172 8.29 -23.27 -7.95
N ASP A 173 8.40 -24.00 -6.85
CA ASP A 173 7.30 -24.15 -5.88
C ASP A 173 6.97 -22.82 -5.21
N ASP A 174 7.97 -22.01 -4.89
CA ASP A 174 7.75 -20.66 -4.35
C ASP A 174 7.07 -19.75 -5.37
N LEU A 175 7.42 -19.85 -6.66
CA LEU A 175 6.74 -19.11 -7.73
C LEU A 175 5.29 -19.58 -7.94
N ILE A 176 5.00 -20.86 -7.76
CA ILE A 176 3.63 -21.41 -7.79
C ILE A 176 2.84 -20.87 -6.58
N LYS A 177 3.37 -20.97 -5.39
CA LYS A 177 2.74 -20.47 -4.16
C LYS A 177 2.52 -18.96 -4.19
N ALA A 178 3.42 -18.20 -4.83
CA ALA A 178 3.28 -16.75 -5.07
C ALA A 178 2.27 -16.43 -6.19
N GLY A 179 1.70 -17.44 -6.87
CA GLY A 179 0.71 -17.26 -7.93
C GLY A 179 1.28 -16.72 -9.25
N LEU A 180 2.59 -16.84 -9.48
CA LEU A 180 3.31 -16.39 -10.67
C LEU A 180 3.41 -17.48 -11.75
N ILE A 181 3.46 -18.73 -11.33
CA ILE A 181 3.41 -19.92 -12.17
C ILE A 181 2.18 -20.73 -11.77
N LYS A 182 1.53 -21.37 -12.72
CA LYS A 182 0.37 -22.23 -12.53
C LYS A 182 0.68 -23.65 -13.00
N VAL A 183 -0.08 -24.59 -12.47
CA VAL A 183 -0.04 -26.01 -12.87
C VAL A 183 -1.32 -26.30 -13.65
N SER A 184 -1.20 -26.91 -14.83
CA SER A 184 -2.34 -27.41 -15.59
C SER A 184 -2.99 -28.58 -14.86
N GLY A 185 -4.33 -28.58 -14.78
CA GLY A 185 -5.08 -29.66 -14.14
C GLY A 185 -5.11 -30.98 -14.92
N GLU A 186 -4.87 -30.96 -16.26
CA GLU A 186 -5.03 -32.09 -17.14
C GLU A 186 -3.74 -32.94 -17.25
N ASP A 187 -2.59 -32.27 -17.33
CA ASP A 187 -1.31 -32.91 -17.64
C ASP A 187 -0.17 -32.52 -16.69
N GLY A 188 -0.47 -31.67 -15.69
CA GLY A 188 0.47 -31.27 -14.67
C GLY A 188 1.61 -30.34 -15.15
N HIS A 189 1.55 -29.82 -16.39
CA HIS A 189 2.60 -28.93 -16.87
C HIS A 189 2.52 -27.53 -16.24
N TYR A 190 3.67 -26.89 -16.12
CA TYR A 190 3.81 -25.55 -15.57
C TYR A 190 3.66 -24.48 -16.65
N TYR A 191 2.99 -23.37 -16.33
CA TYR A 191 2.85 -22.23 -17.23
C TYR A 191 2.80 -20.89 -16.46
N ASP A 192 3.20 -19.80 -17.14
CA ASP A 192 3.18 -18.46 -16.56
C ASP A 192 1.74 -18.00 -16.31
N ALA A 193 1.49 -17.45 -15.12
CA ALA A 193 0.19 -16.88 -14.78
C ALA A 193 -0.14 -15.60 -15.58
N PHE A 194 0.90 -14.85 -15.98
CA PHE A 194 0.80 -13.60 -16.72
C PHE A 194 1.47 -13.75 -18.09
N ILE A 195 0.74 -13.45 -19.14
CA ILE A 195 1.21 -13.60 -20.53
C ILE A 195 0.74 -12.39 -21.35
N GLY A 196 1.67 -11.72 -22.06
CA GLY A 196 1.38 -10.58 -22.92
C GLY A 196 0.82 -9.37 -22.17
N ARG A 197 1.28 -9.13 -20.94
CA ARG A 197 0.71 -8.11 -20.05
C ARG A 197 1.72 -7.12 -19.54
N LEU A 198 1.29 -5.86 -19.49
CA LEU A 198 1.97 -4.83 -18.70
C LEU A 198 1.71 -5.14 -17.22
N MET A 199 2.76 -5.16 -16.42
CA MET A 199 2.73 -5.62 -15.03
C MET A 199 2.83 -4.45 -14.06
N PHE A 200 1.92 -4.41 -13.11
CA PHE A 200 1.85 -3.44 -12.03
C PHE A 200 2.14 -4.15 -10.71
N PRO A 201 3.29 -3.93 -10.07
CA PRO A 201 3.61 -4.51 -8.78
C PRO A 201 2.63 -4.05 -7.69
N ILE A 202 2.19 -4.98 -6.85
CA ILE A 202 1.32 -4.70 -5.71
C ILE A 202 2.13 -4.82 -4.43
N ARG A 203 2.16 -3.73 -3.64
CA ARG A 203 2.87 -3.69 -2.36
C ARG A 203 1.89 -3.79 -1.19
N ASN A 204 2.32 -4.44 -0.13
CA ASN A 204 1.62 -4.37 1.14
C ASN A 204 1.93 -3.04 1.86
N ARG A 205 1.31 -2.81 3.02
CA ARG A 205 1.50 -1.58 3.82
C ARG A 205 2.95 -1.32 4.27
N THR A 206 3.81 -2.34 4.27
CA THR A 206 5.23 -2.25 4.65
C THR A 206 6.17 -2.15 3.45
N GLY A 207 5.64 -2.14 2.22
CA GLY A 207 6.39 -1.98 0.98
C GLY A 207 6.85 -3.28 0.32
N ASN A 208 6.64 -4.45 0.95
CA ASN A 208 6.99 -5.73 0.33
C ASN A 208 6.08 -6.05 -0.85
N LEU A 209 6.63 -6.58 -1.92
CA LEU A 209 5.85 -7.06 -3.07
C LEU A 209 5.06 -8.32 -2.69
N VAL A 210 3.75 -8.26 -2.89
CA VAL A 210 2.83 -9.35 -2.54
C VAL A 210 2.16 -9.98 -3.75
N GLY A 211 2.29 -9.38 -4.92
CA GLY A 211 1.72 -9.86 -6.17
C GLY A 211 1.74 -8.80 -7.26
N PHE A 212 0.96 -9.04 -8.30
CA PHE A 212 0.89 -8.18 -9.48
C PHE A 212 -0.54 -8.05 -10.01
N SER A 213 -0.82 -6.91 -10.64
CA SER A 213 -1.91 -6.76 -11.59
C SER A 213 -1.33 -6.73 -13.00
N GLY A 214 -1.92 -7.45 -13.94
CA GLY A 214 -1.44 -7.54 -15.31
C GLY A 214 -2.49 -7.07 -16.32
N ARG A 215 -2.24 -5.95 -17.02
CA ARG A 215 -3.08 -5.44 -18.11
C ARG A 215 -2.63 -6.02 -19.44
N ILE A 216 -3.54 -6.66 -20.18
CA ILE A 216 -3.21 -7.17 -21.50
C ILE A 216 -2.94 -6.00 -22.47
N ILE A 217 -1.87 -6.15 -23.24
CA ILE A 217 -1.58 -5.26 -24.37
C ILE A 217 -1.70 -6.07 -25.67
N ASN A 218 -2.33 -5.49 -26.70
CA ASN A 218 -2.59 -6.17 -27.99
C ASN A 218 -3.37 -7.49 -27.82
N PRO A 219 -4.60 -7.47 -27.25
CA PRO A 219 -5.38 -8.69 -27.04
C PRO A 219 -5.65 -9.40 -28.38
N LYS A 220 -5.45 -10.71 -28.39
CA LYS A 220 -5.86 -11.58 -29.50
C LYS A 220 -7.03 -12.41 -29.03
N LYS A 221 -8.08 -12.51 -29.86
CA LYS A 221 -9.21 -13.42 -29.58
C LYS A 221 -8.74 -14.85 -29.58
N ASN A 222 -9.28 -15.64 -28.67
CA ASN A 222 -9.05 -17.09 -28.64
C ASN A 222 -9.79 -17.80 -29.80
N ALA A 223 -9.65 -19.13 -29.88
CA ALA A 223 -10.31 -19.95 -30.92
C ALA A 223 -11.86 -19.82 -30.90
N GLU A 224 -12.44 -19.45 -29.75
CA GLU A 224 -13.88 -19.22 -29.57
C GLU A 224 -14.31 -17.78 -29.85
N GLY A 225 -13.40 -16.92 -30.33
CA GLY A 225 -13.66 -15.50 -30.61
C GLY A 225 -13.74 -14.59 -29.37
N LYS A 226 -13.46 -15.10 -28.16
CA LYS A 226 -13.46 -14.32 -26.91
C LYS A 226 -12.14 -13.61 -26.71
N GLU A 227 -12.20 -12.38 -26.25
CA GLU A 227 -11.01 -11.63 -25.81
C GLU A 227 -10.63 -12.06 -24.40
N PRO A 228 -9.32 -12.15 -24.11
CA PRO A 228 -8.85 -12.39 -22.75
C PRO A 228 -9.22 -11.20 -21.82
N PRO A 229 -9.39 -11.43 -20.52
CA PRO A 229 -9.69 -10.36 -19.56
C PRO A 229 -8.69 -9.21 -19.66
N LYS A 230 -9.20 -7.97 -19.68
CA LYS A 230 -8.38 -6.75 -19.77
C LYS A 230 -7.36 -6.70 -18.62
N TYR A 231 -7.78 -7.01 -17.40
CA TYR A 231 -6.93 -7.12 -16.22
C TYR A 231 -7.05 -8.50 -15.58
N ILE A 232 -5.94 -8.98 -15.06
CA ILE A 232 -5.90 -10.11 -14.14
C ILE A 232 -5.00 -9.74 -12.96
N ASN A 233 -5.36 -10.20 -11.76
CA ASN A 233 -4.55 -10.03 -10.56
C ASN A 233 -3.97 -11.37 -10.13
N THR A 234 -2.86 -11.35 -9.40
CA THR A 234 -2.37 -12.53 -8.66
C THR A 234 -3.55 -13.16 -7.90
N SER A 235 -3.60 -14.49 -7.89
CA SER A 235 -4.56 -15.24 -7.09
C SER A 235 -4.33 -15.00 -5.59
N GLU A 236 -5.30 -15.36 -4.73
CA GLU A 236 -5.08 -15.34 -3.28
C GLU A 236 -3.89 -16.22 -2.90
N THR A 237 -2.99 -15.68 -2.07
CA THR A 237 -1.78 -16.36 -1.58
C THR A 237 -1.65 -16.15 -0.06
N PRO A 238 -0.71 -16.82 0.63
CA PRO A 238 -0.44 -16.54 2.03
C PRO A 238 -0.05 -15.09 2.33
N ILE A 239 0.50 -14.36 1.34
CA ILE A 239 0.96 -12.96 1.48
C ILE A 239 0.07 -11.94 0.77
N PHE A 240 -0.89 -12.35 -0.05
CA PHE A 240 -1.77 -11.48 -0.82
C PHE A 240 -3.24 -11.85 -0.67
N LYS A 241 -4.03 -10.91 -0.17
CA LYS A 241 -5.49 -10.99 -0.07
C LYS A 241 -6.11 -9.78 -0.75
N LYS A 242 -6.82 -9.97 -1.87
CA LYS A 242 -7.44 -8.87 -2.63
C LYS A 242 -8.35 -8.00 -1.78
N GLY A 243 -9.16 -8.63 -0.94
CA GLY A 243 -10.09 -7.92 -0.05
C GLY A 243 -9.43 -7.21 1.13
N GLU A 244 -8.12 -7.33 1.32
CA GLU A 244 -7.35 -6.69 2.38
C GLU A 244 -6.29 -5.72 1.83
N THR A 245 -6.20 -5.60 0.49
CA THR A 245 -5.16 -4.83 -0.18
C THR A 245 -5.78 -3.71 -1.00
N LEU A 246 -5.19 -2.52 -0.93
CA LEU A 246 -5.45 -1.40 -1.83
C LEU A 246 -4.19 -1.15 -2.66
N PHE A 247 -4.33 -1.04 -3.98
CA PHE A 247 -3.23 -0.66 -4.86
C PHE A 247 -2.79 0.77 -4.57
N GLY A 248 -1.49 1.01 -4.49
CA GLY A 248 -0.94 2.33 -4.18
C GLY A 248 -0.96 2.70 -2.68
N TYR A 249 -1.42 1.82 -1.78
CA TYR A 249 -1.54 2.16 -0.36
C TYR A 249 -0.19 2.47 0.29
N PHE A 250 0.85 1.70 -0.01
CA PHE A 250 2.20 1.94 0.53
C PHE A 250 2.73 3.32 0.12
N GLU A 251 2.55 3.67 -1.14
CA GLU A 251 2.98 4.94 -1.73
C GLU A 251 2.16 6.11 -1.15
N ALA A 252 0.86 5.93 -1.00
CA ALA A 252 -0.07 6.98 -0.59
C ALA A 252 -0.10 7.29 0.90
N GLN A 253 0.10 6.28 1.78
CA GLN A 253 -0.25 6.36 3.20
C GLN A 253 0.36 7.55 3.95
N ARG A 254 1.64 7.89 3.68
CA ARG A 254 2.32 9.02 4.36
C ARG A 254 1.76 10.38 3.93
N ILE A 255 1.48 10.53 2.65
CA ILE A 255 0.96 11.78 2.08
C ILE A 255 -0.50 11.94 2.47
N ALA A 256 -1.29 10.88 2.39
CA ALA A 256 -2.68 10.86 2.81
C ALA A 256 -2.83 11.24 4.28
N ALA A 257 -2.05 10.63 5.18
CA ALA A 257 -2.06 10.95 6.61
C ALA A 257 -1.70 12.42 6.87
N ARG A 258 -0.72 12.98 6.14
CA ARG A 258 -0.29 14.37 6.28
C ARG A 258 -1.35 15.37 5.81
N ARG A 259 -2.08 15.03 4.72
CA ARG A 259 -3.15 15.85 4.15
C ARG A 259 -4.51 15.63 4.82
N ASP A 260 -4.64 14.58 5.65
CA ASP A 260 -5.92 14.04 6.13
C ASP A 260 -6.92 13.84 4.98
N LEU A 261 -6.44 13.32 3.86
CA LEU A 261 -7.20 13.18 2.62
C LEU A 261 -6.68 12.02 1.79
N LEU A 262 -7.58 11.13 1.36
CA LEU A 262 -7.27 10.03 0.45
C LEU A 262 -8.20 10.07 -0.76
N ASN A 263 -7.63 9.94 -1.96
CA ASN A 263 -8.40 9.73 -3.17
C ASN A 263 -8.57 8.23 -3.40
N ILE A 264 -9.76 7.81 -3.76
CA ILE A 264 -10.06 6.42 -4.15
C ILE A 264 -10.57 6.45 -5.59
N VAL A 265 -9.87 5.74 -6.47
CA VAL A 265 -10.18 5.56 -7.89
C VAL A 265 -10.49 4.09 -8.19
N GLU A 266 -10.91 3.76 -9.41
CA GLU A 266 -11.30 2.39 -9.76
C GLU A 266 -10.13 1.48 -10.12
N GLY A 267 -9.11 2.01 -10.80
CA GLY A 267 -8.06 1.20 -11.40
C GLY A 267 -6.62 1.63 -11.10
N GLN A 268 -5.70 0.71 -11.38
CA GLN A 268 -4.26 0.95 -11.20
C GLN A 268 -3.73 2.08 -12.09
N PRO A 269 -4.13 2.22 -13.37
CA PRO A 269 -3.69 3.33 -14.21
C PRO A 269 -4.09 4.69 -13.66
N ASP A 270 -5.28 4.79 -13.05
CA ASP A 270 -5.79 6.04 -12.47
C ASP A 270 -4.96 6.45 -11.26
N VAL A 271 -4.58 5.48 -10.40
CA VAL A 271 -3.68 5.74 -9.27
C VAL A 271 -2.34 6.30 -9.77
N ILE A 272 -1.74 5.65 -10.77
CA ILE A 272 -0.44 6.06 -11.32
C ILE A 272 -0.55 7.41 -12.03
N ARG A 273 -1.66 7.66 -12.75
CA ARG A 273 -1.94 8.94 -13.38
C ARG A 273 -2.03 10.07 -12.35
N LEU A 274 -2.82 9.88 -11.31
CA LEU A 274 -2.98 10.89 -10.26
C LEU A 274 -1.67 11.12 -9.51
N ALA A 275 -0.90 10.06 -9.24
CA ALA A 275 0.44 10.20 -8.66
C ALA A 275 1.38 11.02 -9.55
N SER A 276 1.29 10.90 -10.89
CA SER A 276 2.11 11.66 -11.85
C SER A 276 1.80 13.17 -11.92
N ILE A 277 0.71 13.61 -11.27
CA ILE A 277 0.29 15.02 -11.15
C ILE A 277 0.19 15.46 -9.68
N ASP A 278 1.10 14.99 -8.84
CA ASP A 278 1.22 15.32 -7.40
C ASP A 278 0.02 14.91 -6.53
N GLN A 279 -0.88 14.04 -7.02
CA GLN A 279 -1.96 13.43 -6.23
C GLN A 279 -1.55 12.03 -5.76
N GLN A 280 -0.39 11.94 -5.10
CA GLN A 280 0.18 10.67 -4.61
C GLN A 280 -0.65 10.03 -3.47
N ASN A 281 -1.57 10.78 -2.83
CA ASN A 281 -2.54 10.28 -1.86
C ASN A 281 -3.72 9.56 -2.54
N THR A 282 -3.44 8.66 -3.48
CA THR A 282 -4.44 7.97 -4.28
C THR A 282 -4.27 6.46 -4.20
N VAL A 283 -5.39 5.74 -4.06
CA VAL A 283 -5.44 4.27 -4.01
C VAL A 283 -6.59 3.72 -4.86
N ALA A 284 -6.52 2.43 -5.21
CA ALA A 284 -7.61 1.71 -5.84
C ALA A 284 -7.87 0.36 -5.16
N PRO A 285 -9.13 -0.12 -5.09
CA PRO A 285 -9.43 -1.48 -4.67
C PRO A 285 -8.89 -2.49 -5.68
N MET A 286 -8.69 -3.74 -5.23
CA MET A 286 -8.20 -4.83 -6.08
C MET A 286 -9.33 -5.65 -6.72
N GLY A 287 -10.51 -5.13 -6.73
CA GLY A 287 -11.74 -5.72 -7.27
C GLY A 287 -12.83 -4.66 -7.36
N THR A 288 -14.07 -5.07 -7.58
CA THR A 288 -15.18 -4.15 -7.87
C THR A 288 -15.76 -3.43 -6.66
N ALA A 289 -15.63 -3.95 -5.44
CA ALA A 289 -16.22 -3.34 -4.25
C ALA A 289 -15.19 -3.16 -3.12
N LEU A 290 -15.29 -2.03 -2.40
CA LEU A 290 -14.53 -1.79 -1.17
C LEU A 290 -15.01 -2.72 -0.06
N THR A 291 -14.09 -3.50 0.51
CA THR A 291 -14.39 -4.36 1.65
C THR A 291 -14.28 -3.62 2.97
N SER A 292 -14.90 -4.16 4.03
CA SER A 292 -14.74 -3.62 5.39
C SER A 292 -13.28 -3.59 5.85
N LYS A 293 -12.45 -4.54 5.42
CA LYS A 293 -11.01 -4.57 5.75
C LYS A 293 -10.26 -3.44 5.05
N GLN A 294 -10.55 -3.17 3.78
CA GLN A 294 -10.00 -2.03 3.05
C GLN A 294 -10.45 -0.69 3.63
N ILE A 295 -11.73 -0.55 3.99
CA ILE A 295 -12.25 0.64 4.68
C ILE A 295 -11.53 0.86 6.02
N ASN A 296 -11.26 -0.19 6.79
CA ASN A 296 -10.50 -0.10 8.02
C ASN A 296 -9.04 0.35 7.80
N LEU A 297 -8.42 0.01 6.66
CA LEU A 297 -7.11 0.56 6.30
C LEU A 297 -7.19 2.07 6.07
N VAL A 298 -8.21 2.54 5.34
CA VAL A 298 -8.43 3.97 5.08
C VAL A 298 -8.64 4.74 6.38
N LYS A 299 -9.51 4.27 7.26
CA LYS A 299 -9.81 4.90 8.57
C LYS A 299 -8.60 5.08 9.48
N LYS A 300 -7.59 4.22 9.35
CA LYS A 300 -6.37 4.31 10.17
C LYS A 300 -5.48 5.50 9.79
N ILE A 301 -5.65 6.06 8.60
CA ILE A 301 -4.75 7.08 8.06
C ILE A 301 -5.41 8.43 7.77
N VAL A 302 -6.73 8.45 7.49
CA VAL A 302 -7.44 9.68 7.13
C VAL A 302 -8.85 9.73 7.72
N SER A 303 -9.39 10.95 7.85
CA SER A 303 -10.81 11.21 8.14
C SER A 303 -11.62 11.62 6.90
N LYS A 304 -10.95 11.99 5.80
CA LYS A 304 -11.57 12.52 4.57
C LYS A 304 -11.21 11.68 3.35
N VAL A 305 -12.19 11.44 2.49
CA VAL A 305 -12.04 10.67 1.26
C VAL A 305 -12.66 11.41 0.08
N VAL A 306 -12.00 11.39 -1.07
CA VAL A 306 -12.57 11.78 -2.35
C VAL A 306 -12.72 10.53 -3.21
N LEU A 307 -13.92 10.22 -3.64
CA LEU A 307 -14.20 9.17 -4.63
C LEU A 307 -14.15 9.77 -6.03
N ILE A 308 -13.40 9.14 -6.93
CA ILE A 308 -13.27 9.53 -8.32
C ILE A 308 -13.58 8.27 -9.15
N GLY A 309 -14.77 8.17 -9.67
CA GLY A 309 -15.19 7.01 -10.45
C GLY A 309 -15.21 7.27 -11.94
N ASP A 310 -15.35 6.17 -12.69
CA ASP A 310 -15.50 6.20 -14.13
C ASP A 310 -16.82 6.86 -14.56
N ASN A 311 -16.81 7.44 -15.75
CA ASN A 311 -17.97 8.16 -16.32
C ASN A 311 -18.96 7.19 -17.00
N ASP A 312 -19.04 5.94 -16.54
CA ASP A 312 -20.00 4.97 -17.07
C ASP A 312 -21.01 4.54 -15.96
N PRO A 313 -22.15 3.89 -16.32
CA PRO A 313 -23.17 3.50 -15.34
C PRO A 313 -22.64 2.58 -14.23
N ALA A 314 -21.66 1.74 -14.52
CA ALA A 314 -21.05 0.84 -13.53
C ALA A 314 -20.23 1.62 -12.50
N GLY A 315 -19.40 2.59 -12.97
CA GLY A 315 -18.63 3.49 -12.13
C GLY A 315 -19.53 4.35 -11.23
N GLN A 316 -20.61 4.89 -11.78
CA GLN A 316 -21.57 5.66 -10.99
C GLN A 316 -22.24 4.82 -9.88
N THR A 317 -22.58 3.56 -10.18
CA THR A 317 -23.13 2.64 -9.17
C THR A 317 -22.08 2.32 -8.10
N ALA A 318 -20.83 2.09 -8.50
CA ALA A 318 -19.73 1.82 -7.58
C ALA A 318 -19.44 3.00 -6.64
N ILE A 319 -19.48 4.24 -7.14
CA ILE A 319 -19.31 5.46 -6.33
C ILE A 319 -20.36 5.51 -5.22
N VAL A 320 -21.64 5.22 -5.52
CA VAL A 320 -22.72 5.26 -4.54
C VAL A 320 -22.48 4.20 -3.46
N ASP A 321 -22.26 2.94 -3.84
CA ASP A 321 -22.01 1.84 -2.89
C ASP A 321 -20.76 2.10 -2.01
N HIS A 322 -19.67 2.55 -2.61
CA HIS A 322 -18.45 2.89 -1.87
C HIS A 322 -18.69 4.09 -0.94
N GLY A 323 -19.41 5.11 -1.40
CA GLY A 323 -19.74 6.29 -0.61
C GLY A 323 -20.55 5.95 0.63
N GLU A 324 -21.62 5.17 0.47
CA GLU A 324 -22.47 4.72 1.59
C GLU A 324 -21.67 3.93 2.63
N ARG A 325 -20.83 2.99 2.20
CA ARG A 325 -19.98 2.18 3.11
C ARG A 325 -18.95 3.03 3.86
N LEU A 326 -18.32 4.00 3.21
CA LEU A 326 -17.34 4.88 3.81
C LEU A 326 -17.99 5.84 4.81
N VAL A 327 -19.17 6.41 4.47
CA VAL A 327 -19.95 7.27 5.37
C VAL A 327 -20.43 6.47 6.58
N ALA A 328 -20.97 5.26 6.38
CA ALA A 328 -21.38 4.37 7.47
C ALA A 328 -20.22 4.00 8.39
N ALA A 329 -18.99 3.99 7.88
CA ALA A 329 -17.77 3.80 8.66
C ALA A 329 -17.29 5.06 9.38
N GLY A 330 -17.96 6.22 9.23
CA GLY A 330 -17.65 7.48 9.91
C GLY A 330 -16.63 8.36 9.18
N LEU A 331 -16.40 8.14 7.88
CA LEU A 331 -15.53 8.98 7.06
C LEU A 331 -16.30 10.14 6.41
N ASN A 332 -15.64 11.27 6.21
CA ASN A 332 -16.18 12.39 5.43
C ASN A 332 -15.90 12.14 3.95
N VAL A 333 -16.94 11.91 3.16
CA VAL A 333 -16.83 11.51 1.76
C VAL A 333 -17.26 12.65 0.84
N ARG A 334 -16.43 12.90 -0.18
CA ARG A 334 -16.76 13.75 -1.33
C ARG A 334 -16.66 12.93 -2.60
N VAL A 335 -17.42 13.33 -3.61
CA VAL A 335 -17.37 12.74 -4.94
C VAL A 335 -16.83 13.79 -5.90
N MET A 336 -15.84 13.40 -6.70
CA MET A 336 -15.35 14.21 -7.82
C MET A 336 -15.90 13.64 -9.12
N THR A 337 -16.63 14.46 -9.86
CA THR A 337 -17.15 14.08 -11.18
C THR A 337 -16.21 14.55 -12.28
N LEU A 338 -15.89 13.69 -13.23
CA LEU A 338 -15.11 14.02 -14.42
C LEU A 338 -16.01 14.79 -15.41
N SER A 339 -15.90 16.11 -15.46
CA SER A 339 -16.91 17.01 -16.07
C SER A 339 -16.64 17.41 -17.52
N ASP A 340 -15.73 16.74 -18.24
CA ASP A 340 -15.44 17.12 -19.64
C ASP A 340 -16.37 16.47 -20.69
N GLY A 341 -17.24 15.56 -20.25
CA GLY A 341 -18.21 14.86 -21.11
C GLY A 341 -17.58 13.92 -22.15
N LYS A 342 -16.27 13.70 -22.11
CA LYS A 342 -15.49 12.92 -23.10
C LYS A 342 -14.65 11.81 -22.47
N SER A 343 -14.01 12.10 -21.37
CA SER A 343 -13.10 11.16 -20.69
C SER A 343 -13.91 10.08 -19.96
N LYS A 344 -13.49 8.84 -20.14
CA LYS A 344 -14.13 7.69 -19.51
C LYS A 344 -13.70 7.53 -18.05
N ASP A 345 -12.41 7.67 -17.79
CA ASP A 345 -11.74 7.42 -16.51
C ASP A 345 -10.78 8.57 -16.14
N ALA A 346 -10.24 8.55 -14.95
CA ALA A 346 -9.33 9.57 -14.46
C ALA A 346 -8.00 9.58 -15.27
N ASP A 347 -7.51 8.43 -15.74
CA ASP A 347 -6.31 8.35 -16.57
C ASP A 347 -6.50 9.14 -17.88
N GLU A 348 -7.65 8.99 -18.53
CA GLU A 348 -8.00 9.72 -19.75
C GLU A 348 -8.21 11.21 -19.48
N TYR A 349 -8.96 11.56 -18.44
CA TYR A 349 -9.28 12.93 -18.08
C TYR A 349 -8.02 13.79 -17.86
N PHE A 350 -7.10 13.32 -17.05
CA PHE A 350 -5.87 14.05 -16.72
C PHE A 350 -4.80 13.97 -17.81
N LYS A 351 -4.88 12.99 -18.73
CA LYS A 351 -4.00 12.94 -19.90
C LYS A 351 -4.21 14.10 -20.86
N TYR A 352 -5.48 14.50 -21.10
CA TYR A 352 -5.81 15.54 -22.09
C TYR A 352 -5.80 16.96 -21.52
N LYS A 353 -6.01 17.12 -20.22
CA LYS A 353 -6.04 18.46 -19.61
C LYS A 353 -4.68 19.03 -19.26
N GLY A 354 -3.61 18.22 -19.34
CA GLY A 354 -2.29 18.64 -18.90
C GLY A 354 -2.28 19.08 -17.42
N ILE A 355 -1.11 19.36 -16.88
CA ILE A 355 -0.98 20.04 -15.58
C ILE A 355 -1.22 21.54 -15.87
N GLY A 356 -2.48 21.92 -16.04
CA GLY A 356 -2.90 23.32 -16.10
C GLY A 356 -3.65 23.59 -14.80
N TYR A 357 -2.98 24.22 -13.86
CA TYR A 357 -3.61 24.93 -12.75
C TYR A 357 -4.17 26.24 -13.23
#